data_30b9f7b2f465fb9282799f3dd99ab30b
#
_entry.id   30b9f7b2f465fb9282799f3dd99ab30b
#
_cell.length_a   1.000
_cell.length_b   1.000
_cell.length_c   1.000
_cell.angle_alpha   90.00
_cell.angle_beta   90.00
_cell.angle_gamma   90.00
#
_symmetry.space_group_name_H-M   'P 1'
#
loop_
_entity.id
_entity.type
_entity.pdbx_description
1 polymer ?
#
loop_
_entity_poly.entity_id
_entity_poly.type
_entity_poly.pdbx_seq_one_letter_code
_entity_poly.pdbx_strand_id
1 'polypeptide(L)'
;MQYCAANGLSDIHELYGHCVARFSRMILDLGRTPVVWEGFDEKTNAMIPKETVVFSWESYYQIAPSLLKGGFHIINSSWQPLYIVNPVRMWDPETILDWEKNRWEHWWEKSQACEKPIVTDRDPAILGGQICVWGDLMQPTNAYAPRHDMLRDEFGHLARRLPALAEKTWTSYGSPDKEAFMRDTDRLTAVAEKLFTK
;
A
#
# COMPACT_ATOMS: atom_id res chain seq x y z
N MET A 1 -17.00 -26.66 -2.00
CA MET A 1 -16.93 -27.59 -3.15
C MET A 1 -18.15 -27.49 -4.07
N GLN A 2 -19.42 -27.64 -3.59
CA GLN A 2 -20.61 -27.54 -4.45
C GLN A 2 -20.73 -26.22 -5.24
N TYR A 3 -20.45 -25.09 -4.60
CA TYR A 3 -20.49 -23.79 -5.26
C TYR A 3 -19.46 -23.68 -6.40
N CYS A 4 -18.22 -24.15 -6.18
CA CYS A 4 -17.18 -24.14 -7.20
C CYS A 4 -17.62 -24.92 -8.44
N ALA A 5 -18.12 -26.15 -8.23
CA ALA A 5 -18.62 -27.00 -9.33
C ALA A 5 -19.78 -26.35 -10.09
N ALA A 6 -20.74 -25.75 -9.37
CA ALA A 6 -21.87 -25.06 -9.98
C ALA A 6 -21.50 -23.80 -10.79
N ASN A 7 -20.32 -23.22 -10.53
CA ASN A 7 -19.82 -22.02 -11.20
C ASN A 7 -18.60 -22.30 -12.11
N GLY A 8 -18.27 -23.57 -12.36
CA GLY A 8 -17.17 -23.96 -13.22
C GLY A 8 -15.77 -23.59 -12.66
N LEU A 9 -15.65 -23.47 -11.35
CA LEU A 9 -14.39 -23.11 -10.67
C LEU A 9 -13.65 -24.38 -10.24
N SER A 10 -12.36 -24.45 -10.51
CA SER A 10 -11.54 -25.64 -10.27
C SER A 10 -11.11 -25.79 -8.81
N ASP A 11 -10.88 -24.68 -8.10
CA ASP A 11 -10.32 -24.66 -6.75
C ASP A 11 -10.71 -23.42 -5.92
N ILE A 12 -10.19 -23.35 -4.70
CA ILE A 12 -10.43 -22.25 -3.76
C ILE A 12 -9.78 -20.94 -4.21
N HIS A 13 -8.70 -20.98 -4.98
CA HIS A 13 -8.02 -19.79 -5.48
C HIS A 13 -8.84 -19.14 -6.60
N GLU A 14 -9.42 -19.95 -7.48
CA GLU A 14 -10.39 -19.47 -8.47
C GLU A 14 -11.67 -18.93 -7.81
N LEU A 15 -12.13 -19.56 -6.73
CA LEU A 15 -13.25 -19.05 -5.96
C LEU A 15 -12.96 -17.65 -5.40
N TYR A 16 -11.75 -17.42 -4.89
CA TYR A 16 -11.36 -16.10 -4.39
C TYR A 16 -11.36 -15.05 -5.51
N GLY A 17 -10.71 -15.33 -6.64
CA GLY A 17 -10.74 -14.44 -7.80
C GLY A 17 -12.15 -14.19 -8.34
N HIS A 18 -13.01 -15.22 -8.34
CA HIS A 18 -14.43 -15.09 -8.70
C HIS A 18 -15.17 -14.14 -7.75
N CYS A 19 -14.93 -14.24 -6.43
CA CYS A 19 -15.50 -13.32 -5.44
C CYS A 19 -15.04 -11.88 -5.69
N VAL A 20 -13.75 -11.66 -5.89
CA VAL A 20 -13.18 -10.34 -6.22
C VAL A 20 -13.86 -9.78 -7.47
N ALA A 21 -13.96 -10.58 -8.54
CA ALA A 21 -14.61 -10.18 -9.79
C ALA A 21 -16.09 -9.79 -9.60
N ARG A 22 -16.80 -10.56 -8.79
CA ARG A 22 -18.22 -10.31 -8.50
C ARG A 22 -18.42 -9.01 -7.72
N PHE A 23 -17.64 -8.79 -6.65
CA PHE A 23 -17.73 -7.56 -5.87
C PHE A 23 -17.29 -6.34 -6.70
N SER A 24 -16.23 -6.48 -7.52
CA SER A 24 -15.80 -5.40 -8.42
C SER A 24 -16.91 -4.98 -9.37
N ARG A 25 -17.63 -5.92 -9.99
CA ARG A 25 -18.79 -5.60 -10.85
C ARG A 25 -19.90 -4.89 -10.09
N MET A 26 -20.25 -5.34 -8.89
CA MET A 26 -21.27 -4.68 -8.07
C MET A 26 -20.89 -3.23 -7.74
N ILE A 27 -19.61 -2.95 -7.48
CA ILE A 27 -19.11 -1.59 -7.20
C ILE A 27 -19.17 -0.74 -8.48
N LEU A 28 -18.80 -1.31 -9.63
CA LEU A 28 -18.89 -0.63 -10.93
C LEU A 28 -20.33 -0.30 -11.30
N ASP A 29 -21.27 -1.21 -11.05
CA ASP A 29 -22.70 -1.00 -11.28
C ASP A 29 -23.26 0.17 -10.43
N LEU A 30 -22.62 0.47 -9.32
CA LEU A 30 -22.92 1.64 -8.50
C LEU A 30 -22.19 2.93 -8.96
N GLY A 31 -21.51 2.88 -10.10
CA GLY A 31 -20.74 4.01 -10.64
C GLY A 31 -19.50 4.36 -9.81
N ARG A 32 -18.91 3.39 -9.11
CA ARG A 32 -17.73 3.56 -8.28
C ARG A 32 -16.56 2.73 -8.81
N THR A 33 -15.34 3.15 -8.52
CA THR A 33 -14.13 2.39 -8.86
C THR A 33 -13.81 1.39 -7.75
N PRO A 34 -13.80 0.08 -8.06
CA PRO A 34 -13.38 -0.92 -7.09
C PRO A 34 -11.88 -0.83 -6.81
N VAL A 35 -11.50 -0.95 -5.56
CA VAL A 35 -10.10 -1.03 -5.13
C VAL A 35 -9.93 -2.26 -4.26
N VAL A 36 -8.93 -3.09 -4.56
CA VAL A 36 -8.69 -4.36 -3.86
C VAL A 36 -7.21 -4.52 -3.52
N TRP A 37 -6.94 -5.30 -2.49
CA TRP A 37 -5.58 -5.75 -2.19
C TRP A 37 -5.18 -6.91 -3.11
N GLU A 38 -3.93 -6.94 -3.51
CA GLU A 38 -3.34 -8.13 -4.15
C GLU A 38 -3.49 -9.33 -3.21
N GLY A 39 -3.86 -10.48 -3.75
CA GLY A 39 -4.13 -11.70 -2.99
C GLY A 39 -4.88 -12.74 -3.83
N PHE A 40 -5.28 -12.40 -5.04
CA PHE A 40 -5.87 -13.31 -6.00
C PHE A 40 -4.81 -13.86 -6.97
N ASP A 41 -5.05 -15.07 -7.47
CA ASP A 41 -4.13 -15.77 -8.36
C ASP A 41 -4.14 -15.16 -9.78
N GLU A 42 -2.99 -15.11 -10.45
CA GLU A 42 -2.82 -14.59 -11.81
C GLU A 42 -3.79 -15.24 -12.82
N LYS A 43 -4.06 -16.54 -12.69
CA LYS A 43 -5.00 -17.25 -13.55
C LYS A 43 -6.42 -16.68 -13.52
N THR A 44 -6.76 -15.93 -12.46
CA THR A 44 -8.08 -15.30 -12.31
C THR A 44 -8.16 -13.87 -12.85
N ASN A 45 -7.04 -13.31 -13.31
CA ASN A 45 -6.98 -11.94 -13.84
C ASN A 45 -8.02 -11.68 -14.94
N ALA A 46 -8.30 -12.67 -15.79
CA ALA A 46 -9.27 -12.55 -16.85
C ALA A 46 -10.71 -12.39 -16.36
N MET A 47 -11.03 -12.85 -15.15
CA MET A 47 -12.36 -12.75 -14.55
C MET A 47 -12.66 -11.37 -13.99
N ILE A 48 -11.62 -10.64 -13.57
CA ILE A 48 -11.72 -9.39 -12.80
C ILE A 48 -11.76 -8.20 -13.77
N PRO A 49 -12.75 -7.29 -13.63
CA PRO A 49 -12.84 -6.06 -14.42
C PRO A 49 -11.54 -5.24 -14.34
N LYS A 50 -11.08 -4.69 -15.47
CA LYS A 50 -9.80 -3.98 -15.55
C LYS A 50 -9.85 -2.57 -14.96
N GLU A 51 -11.03 -2.05 -14.73
CA GLU A 51 -11.30 -0.83 -13.97
C GLU A 51 -10.98 -0.99 -12.46
N THR A 52 -10.74 -2.23 -12.01
CA THR A 52 -10.33 -2.51 -10.63
C THR A 52 -8.90 -2.03 -10.41
N VAL A 53 -8.70 -1.18 -9.41
CA VAL A 53 -7.38 -0.76 -8.95
C VAL A 53 -6.86 -1.75 -7.92
N VAL A 54 -5.60 -2.15 -8.01
CA VAL A 54 -5.01 -3.15 -7.11
C VAL A 54 -3.92 -2.52 -6.25
N PHE A 55 -4.05 -2.63 -4.93
CA PHE A 55 -2.94 -2.37 -4.00
C PHE A 55 -1.94 -3.53 -4.09
N SER A 56 -0.79 -3.27 -4.71
CA SER A 56 0.32 -4.22 -4.81
C SER A 56 1.18 -4.11 -3.57
N TRP A 57 1.08 -5.11 -2.67
CA TRP A 57 1.61 -5.00 -1.31
C TRP A 57 2.57 -6.12 -0.92
N GLU A 58 2.17 -7.38 -0.93
CA GLU A 58 3.00 -8.51 -0.49
C GLU A 58 3.97 -9.02 -1.55
N SER A 59 3.64 -8.84 -2.81
CA SER A 59 4.37 -9.48 -3.91
C SER A 59 4.51 -11.01 -3.71
N TYR A 60 3.47 -11.63 -3.19
CA TYR A 60 3.42 -13.06 -2.90
C TYR A 60 2.56 -13.82 -3.90
N TYR A 61 1.28 -13.49 -4.02
CA TYR A 61 0.37 -14.11 -4.98
C TYR A 61 0.64 -13.63 -6.40
N GLN A 62 0.77 -12.33 -6.57
CA GLN A 62 1.17 -11.72 -7.84
C GLN A 62 2.19 -10.60 -7.58
N ILE A 63 3.13 -10.48 -8.49
CA ILE A 63 4.07 -9.35 -8.49
C ILE A 63 3.53 -8.21 -9.36
N ALA A 64 4.03 -7.00 -9.15
CA ALA A 64 3.60 -5.83 -9.92
C ALA A 64 3.68 -6.01 -11.44
N PRO A 65 4.76 -6.59 -12.02
CA PRO A 65 4.80 -6.90 -13.46
C PRO A 65 3.63 -7.78 -13.94
N SER A 66 3.21 -8.76 -13.13
CA SER A 66 2.10 -9.66 -13.47
C SER A 66 0.75 -8.92 -13.44
N LEU A 67 0.54 -8.06 -12.45
CA LEU A 67 -0.66 -7.21 -12.36
C LEU A 67 -0.76 -6.23 -13.54
N LEU A 68 0.35 -5.56 -13.89
CA LEU A 68 0.41 -4.65 -15.04
C LEU A 68 0.13 -5.39 -16.34
N LYS A 69 0.76 -6.55 -16.56
CA LYS A 69 0.48 -7.42 -17.70
C LYS A 69 -0.97 -7.89 -17.73
N GLY A 70 -1.57 -8.08 -16.56
CA GLY A 70 -2.99 -8.39 -16.40
C GLY A 70 -3.93 -7.24 -16.76
N GLY A 71 -3.41 -6.04 -17.04
CA GLY A 71 -4.16 -4.85 -17.45
C GLY A 71 -4.76 -4.05 -16.29
N PHE A 72 -4.26 -4.22 -15.06
CA PHE A 72 -4.72 -3.48 -13.91
C PHE A 72 -3.95 -2.17 -13.72
N HIS A 73 -4.64 -1.16 -13.20
CA HIS A 73 -4.00 -0.05 -12.53
C HIS A 73 -3.59 -0.48 -11.13
N ILE A 74 -2.40 -0.08 -10.69
CA ILE A 74 -1.88 -0.48 -9.39
C ILE A 74 -1.43 0.71 -8.55
N ILE A 75 -1.51 0.55 -7.23
CA ILE A 75 -0.94 1.46 -6.25
C ILE A 75 0.15 0.67 -5.50
N ASN A 76 1.34 1.22 -5.44
CA ASN A 76 2.42 0.59 -4.71
C ASN A 76 2.19 0.73 -3.20
N SER A 77 2.02 -0.38 -2.53
CA SER A 77 1.86 -0.50 -1.08
C SER A 77 2.95 -1.41 -0.51
N SER A 78 4.15 -1.33 -1.08
CA SER A 78 5.30 -2.13 -0.66
C SER A 78 5.54 -1.98 0.84
N TRP A 79 5.77 -3.09 1.54
CA TRP A 79 6.02 -3.05 2.98
C TRP A 79 7.23 -2.19 3.32
N GLN A 80 8.27 -2.24 2.50
CA GLN A 80 9.42 -1.37 2.61
C GLN A 80 9.40 -0.37 1.43
N PRO A 81 9.41 0.95 1.67
CA PRO A 81 9.45 1.63 2.98
C PRO A 81 8.10 2.21 3.42
N LEU A 82 6.97 1.68 2.90
CA LEU A 82 5.65 2.33 3.01
C LEU A 82 4.79 1.84 4.19
N TYR A 83 5.32 0.94 5.02
CA TYR A 83 4.61 0.47 6.21
C TYR A 83 5.10 1.15 7.48
N ILE A 84 4.15 1.45 8.35
CA ILE A 84 4.37 1.88 9.72
C ILE A 84 3.75 0.82 10.61
N VAL A 85 4.58 -0.01 11.24
CA VAL A 85 4.20 -1.04 12.22
C VAL A 85 4.99 -0.75 13.49
N ASN A 86 4.53 0.24 14.24
CA ASN A 86 5.19 0.73 15.44
C ASN A 86 5.17 -0.36 16.55
N PRO A 87 6.28 -0.64 17.23
CA PRO A 87 7.62 -0.03 17.11
C PRO A 87 8.62 -0.80 16.23
N VAL A 88 8.21 -1.87 15.57
CA VAL A 88 9.16 -2.87 15.01
C VAL A 88 9.56 -2.64 13.56
N ARG A 89 8.72 -1.98 12.76
CA ARG A 89 8.97 -1.75 11.33
C ARG A 89 8.50 -0.36 10.93
N MET A 90 9.45 0.53 10.82
CA MET A 90 9.26 1.91 10.35
C MET A 90 10.54 2.36 9.65
N TRP A 91 10.40 3.04 8.54
CA TRP A 91 11.52 3.62 7.80
C TRP A 91 11.54 5.13 7.98
N ASP A 92 12.72 5.73 7.92
CA ASP A 92 12.86 7.18 8.00
C ASP A 92 12.29 7.86 6.75
N PRO A 93 11.81 9.11 6.86
CA PRO A 93 11.31 9.87 5.72
C PRO A 93 12.31 9.95 4.55
N GLU A 94 13.62 10.03 4.84
CA GLU A 94 14.68 10.04 3.85
C GLU A 94 14.70 8.78 3.00
N THR A 95 14.39 7.61 3.59
CA THR A 95 14.26 6.35 2.85
C THR A 95 13.10 6.41 1.88
N ILE A 96 11.99 7.05 2.27
CA ILE A 96 10.84 7.26 1.37
C ILE A 96 11.20 8.24 0.24
N LEU A 97 12.02 9.25 0.51
CA LEU A 97 12.51 10.16 -0.54
C LEU A 97 13.44 9.48 -1.56
N ASP A 98 14.09 8.37 -1.19
CA ASP A 98 14.87 7.54 -2.12
C ASP A 98 14.03 6.50 -2.86
N TRP A 99 12.84 6.22 -2.38
CA TRP A 99 11.96 5.24 -3.00
C TRP A 99 11.40 5.74 -4.34
N GLU A 100 11.14 4.80 -5.24
CA GLU A 100 10.48 5.06 -6.52
C GLU A 100 9.19 4.25 -6.63
N LYS A 101 8.13 4.85 -7.17
CA LYS A 101 6.80 4.22 -7.23
C LYS A 101 6.75 2.92 -8.07
N ASN A 102 7.77 2.68 -8.90
CA ASN A 102 7.92 1.46 -9.68
C ASN A 102 8.88 0.44 -9.05
N ARG A 103 9.13 0.55 -7.72
CA ARG A 103 10.03 -0.32 -6.96
C ARG A 103 9.32 -0.91 -5.76
N TRP A 104 9.33 -2.24 -5.65
CA TRP A 104 8.79 -3.01 -4.52
C TRP A 104 9.91 -3.65 -3.75
N GLU A 105 9.88 -3.54 -2.44
CA GLU A 105 10.81 -4.17 -1.50
C GLU A 105 10.05 -4.76 -0.32
N HIS A 106 10.59 -5.83 0.24
CA HIS A 106 9.96 -6.55 1.30
C HIS A 106 10.98 -7.16 2.25
N TRP A 107 10.60 -7.36 3.50
CA TRP A 107 11.40 -8.05 4.51
C TRP A 107 10.84 -9.45 4.86
N TRP A 108 9.71 -9.82 4.29
CA TRP A 108 9.09 -11.11 4.53
C TRP A 108 9.61 -12.15 3.53
N GLU A 109 10.14 -13.28 4.07
CA GLU A 109 10.84 -14.30 3.29
C GLU A 109 10.01 -14.94 2.16
N LYS A 110 8.67 -14.97 2.31
CA LYS A 110 7.80 -15.53 1.27
C LYS A 110 7.50 -14.55 0.14
N SER A 111 7.81 -13.27 0.31
CA SER A 111 7.64 -12.28 -0.75
C SER A 111 8.71 -12.48 -1.82
N GLN A 112 8.31 -12.40 -3.10
CA GLN A 112 9.25 -12.42 -4.22
C GLN A 112 10.14 -11.16 -4.27
N ALA A 113 9.79 -10.11 -3.52
CA ALA A 113 10.56 -8.87 -3.39
C ALA A 113 11.49 -8.85 -2.17
N CYS A 114 11.67 -9.99 -1.45
CA CYS A 114 12.46 -10.04 -0.22
C CYS A 114 13.96 -10.07 -0.50
N GLU A 115 14.43 -11.00 -1.33
CA GLU A 115 15.85 -11.15 -1.62
C GLU A 115 16.37 -10.05 -2.55
N LYS A 116 15.52 -9.63 -3.48
CA LYS A 116 15.85 -8.62 -4.48
C LYS A 116 14.63 -7.76 -4.77
N PRO A 117 14.78 -6.42 -4.77
CA PRO A 117 13.70 -5.54 -5.17
C PRO A 117 13.15 -5.87 -6.55
N ILE A 118 11.82 -5.82 -6.69
CA ILE A 118 11.14 -5.89 -7.97
C ILE A 118 11.05 -4.47 -8.52
N VAL A 119 11.61 -4.24 -9.68
CA VAL A 119 11.57 -2.94 -10.36
C VAL A 119 10.92 -3.14 -11.72
N THR A 120 9.95 -2.30 -12.04
CA THR A 120 9.31 -2.28 -13.37
C THR A 120 9.80 -1.07 -14.18
N ASP A 121 9.45 -1.05 -15.45
CA ASP A 121 9.51 0.19 -16.22
C ASP A 121 8.54 1.23 -15.62
N ARG A 122 8.75 2.49 -15.99
CA ARG A 122 7.86 3.59 -15.64
C ARG A 122 6.56 3.45 -16.43
N ASP A 123 5.51 2.99 -15.78
CA ASP A 123 4.21 2.70 -16.40
C ASP A 123 3.15 3.66 -15.82
N PRO A 124 2.35 4.35 -16.65
CA PRO A 124 1.27 5.21 -16.19
C PRO A 124 0.17 4.46 -15.42
N ALA A 125 0.07 3.15 -15.57
CA ALA A 125 -0.82 2.32 -14.77
C ALA A 125 -0.37 2.19 -13.30
N ILE A 126 0.85 2.60 -12.96
CA ILE A 126 1.29 2.76 -11.56
C ILE A 126 0.85 4.14 -11.08
N LEU A 127 -0.30 4.20 -10.43
CA LEU A 127 -0.96 5.44 -10.05
C LEU A 127 -0.20 6.22 -8.97
N GLY A 128 0.54 5.53 -8.10
CA GLY A 128 1.28 6.16 -7.01
C GLY A 128 1.67 5.18 -5.92
N GLY A 129 1.78 5.67 -4.69
CA GLY A 129 2.10 4.89 -3.50
C GLY A 129 1.13 5.14 -2.35
N GLN A 130 1.10 4.22 -1.39
CA GLN A 130 0.27 4.28 -0.19
C GLN A 130 1.10 3.93 1.04
N ILE A 131 1.07 4.81 2.05
CA ILE A 131 1.54 4.45 3.39
C ILE A 131 0.43 3.70 4.12
N CYS A 132 0.81 2.58 4.73
CA CYS A 132 -0.08 1.78 5.56
C CYS A 132 0.37 1.86 7.02
N VAL A 133 -0.55 2.25 7.90
CA VAL A 133 -0.33 2.34 9.34
C VAL A 133 -1.08 1.19 10.01
N TRP A 134 -0.35 0.29 10.65
CA TRP A 134 -0.91 -0.90 11.28
C TRP A 134 -0.72 -0.86 12.78
N GLY A 135 -1.83 -0.87 13.51
CA GLY A 135 -1.85 -0.87 14.97
C GLY A 135 -1.74 -2.25 15.62
N ASP A 136 -1.27 -3.28 14.91
CA ASP A 136 -1.26 -4.67 15.36
C ASP A 136 -0.49 -4.88 16.66
N LEU A 137 0.57 -4.11 16.86
CA LEU A 137 1.46 -4.18 18.03
C LEU A 137 1.18 -3.08 19.05
N MET A 138 0.20 -2.24 18.80
CA MET A 138 -0.25 -1.24 19.77
C MET A 138 -0.90 -1.94 20.96
N GLN A 139 -0.15 -2.09 22.05
CA GLN A 139 -0.68 -2.64 23.30
C GLN A 139 -1.24 -1.50 24.16
N PRO A 140 -2.53 -1.52 24.51
CA PRO A 140 -3.02 -0.60 25.51
C PRO A 140 -2.34 -0.93 26.84
N THR A 141 -1.64 0.03 27.42
CA THR A 141 -1.05 -0.07 28.76
C THR A 141 -2.11 -0.30 29.84
N ASN A 142 -3.38 0.00 29.50
CA ASN A 142 -4.55 -0.25 30.30
C ASN A 142 -5.78 -0.31 29.37
N ALA A 143 -6.66 -1.30 29.55
CA ALA A 143 -7.88 -1.46 28.75
C ALA A 143 -8.83 -0.25 28.81
N TYR A 144 -8.67 0.63 29.79
CA TYR A 144 -9.48 1.83 30.03
C TYR A 144 -8.71 3.14 29.85
N ALA A 145 -7.39 3.09 29.60
CA ALA A 145 -6.62 4.31 29.33
C ALA A 145 -7.11 4.94 28.02
N PRO A 146 -7.33 6.26 28.00
CA PRO A 146 -7.61 6.96 26.74
C PRO A 146 -6.45 6.69 25.78
N ARG A 147 -6.75 6.16 24.61
CA ARG A 147 -5.76 5.81 23.58
C ARG A 147 -5.15 7.05 22.90
N HIS A 148 -5.31 8.21 23.49
CA HIS A 148 -4.83 9.48 22.94
C HIS A 148 -3.33 9.51 22.71
N ASP A 149 -2.55 8.99 23.67
CA ASP A 149 -1.09 9.01 23.55
C ASP A 149 -0.60 8.06 22.46
N MET A 150 -1.23 6.89 22.34
CA MET A 150 -0.91 5.91 21.30
C MET A 150 -1.27 6.45 19.90
N LEU A 151 -2.45 7.03 19.76
CA LEU A 151 -2.88 7.64 18.51
C LEU A 151 -1.99 8.84 18.14
N ARG A 152 -1.61 9.66 19.13
CA ARG A 152 -0.72 10.80 18.93
C ARG A 152 0.66 10.34 18.45
N ASP A 153 1.19 9.27 19.01
CA ASP A 153 2.46 8.67 18.58
C ASP A 153 2.38 8.16 17.14
N GLU A 154 1.34 7.39 16.80
CA GLU A 154 1.11 6.90 15.43
C GLU A 154 0.93 8.05 14.42
N PHE A 155 0.17 9.08 14.77
CA PHE A 155 0.02 10.25 13.92
C PHE A 155 1.34 11.02 13.77
N GLY A 156 2.18 11.06 14.82
CA GLY A 156 3.51 11.63 14.75
C GLY A 156 4.40 10.89 13.74
N HIS A 157 4.36 9.56 13.75
CA HIS A 157 5.06 8.74 12.76
C HIS A 157 4.57 8.97 11.33
N LEU A 158 3.24 9.07 11.14
CA LEU A 158 2.65 9.34 9.84
C LEU A 158 2.97 10.75 9.35
N ALA A 159 2.83 11.77 10.22
CA ALA A 159 2.99 13.18 9.86
C ALA A 159 4.36 13.51 9.26
N ARG A 160 5.44 12.84 9.72
CA ARG A 160 6.77 13.03 9.17
C ARG A 160 7.02 12.31 7.84
N ARG A 161 6.28 11.23 7.58
CA ARG A 161 6.47 10.35 6.39
C ARG A 161 5.55 10.71 5.24
N LEU A 162 4.37 11.18 5.54
CA LEU A 162 3.38 11.53 4.53
C LEU A 162 3.85 12.62 3.55
N PRO A 163 4.54 13.70 3.99
CA PRO A 163 5.11 14.67 3.06
C PRO A 163 6.13 14.06 2.10
N ALA A 164 6.97 13.12 2.58
CA ALA A 164 7.95 12.45 1.73
C ALA A 164 7.27 11.58 0.66
N LEU A 165 6.22 10.84 1.01
CA LEU A 165 5.43 10.10 0.03
C LEU A 165 4.74 11.05 -0.95
N ALA A 166 4.14 12.14 -0.47
CA ALA A 166 3.47 13.12 -1.31
C ALA A 166 4.44 13.70 -2.34
N GLU A 167 5.65 14.09 -1.93
CA GLU A 167 6.70 14.55 -2.83
C GLU A 167 7.02 13.53 -3.92
N LYS A 168 7.25 12.27 -3.53
CA LYS A 168 7.62 11.17 -4.44
C LYS A 168 6.51 10.78 -5.41
N THR A 169 5.26 10.93 -5.01
CA THR A 169 4.11 10.63 -5.87
C THR A 169 3.72 11.80 -6.75
N TRP A 170 3.97 13.03 -6.32
CA TRP A 170 3.68 14.25 -7.07
C TRP A 170 4.72 14.54 -8.16
N THR A 171 6.00 14.53 -7.79
CA THR A 171 7.11 14.82 -8.72
C THR A 171 7.44 13.66 -9.66
N SER A 172 6.86 12.52 -9.43
CA SER A 172 6.93 11.29 -10.20
C SER A 172 8.29 10.59 -10.18
N TYR A 173 9.41 11.25 -10.33
CA TYR A 173 10.76 10.64 -10.33
C TYR A 173 11.81 11.70 -10.04
N GLY A 174 12.80 11.33 -9.27
CA GLY A 174 13.89 12.20 -8.85
C GLY A 174 14.03 12.25 -7.33
N SER A 175 15.14 12.78 -6.88
CA SER A 175 15.38 13.00 -5.45
C SER A 175 15.42 14.49 -5.19
N PRO A 176 14.60 15.01 -4.28
CA PRO A 176 14.71 16.41 -3.85
C PRO A 176 16.01 16.61 -3.05
N ASP A 177 16.39 17.86 -2.82
CA ASP A 177 17.37 18.19 -1.79
C ASP A 177 16.79 17.76 -0.43
N LYS A 178 17.28 16.60 0.07
CA LYS A 178 16.76 15.98 1.27
C LYS A 178 16.88 16.87 2.50
N GLU A 179 18.01 17.57 2.65
CA GLU A 179 18.22 18.43 3.80
C GLU A 179 17.24 19.61 3.79
N ALA A 180 17.05 20.25 2.63
CA ALA A 180 16.07 21.32 2.49
C ALA A 180 14.67 20.82 2.74
N PHE A 181 14.29 19.67 2.16
CA PHE A 181 13.00 19.06 2.31
C PHE A 181 12.69 18.71 3.77
N MET A 182 13.63 18.08 4.47
CA MET A 182 13.45 17.70 5.87
C MET A 182 13.33 18.91 6.78
N ARG A 183 14.15 19.97 6.57
CA ARG A 183 14.01 21.23 7.33
C ARG A 183 12.61 21.83 7.17
N ASP A 184 12.09 21.87 5.95
CA ASP A 184 10.76 22.42 5.69
C ASP A 184 9.65 21.56 6.27
N THR A 185 9.78 20.23 6.21
CA THR A 185 8.86 19.28 6.83
C THR A 185 8.83 19.44 8.35
N ASP A 186 9.98 19.56 9.01
CA ASP A 186 10.05 19.78 10.47
C ASP A 186 9.41 21.12 10.87
N ARG A 187 9.60 22.17 10.08
CA ARG A 187 8.94 23.48 10.31
C ARG A 187 7.42 23.37 10.19
N LEU A 188 6.91 22.68 9.16
CA LEU A 188 5.47 22.47 8.96
C LEU A 188 4.87 21.61 10.07
N THR A 189 5.55 20.54 10.48
CA THR A 189 5.13 19.67 11.59
C THR A 189 5.02 20.47 12.89
N ALA A 190 6.02 21.30 13.21
CA ALA A 190 5.98 22.17 14.40
C ALA A 190 4.81 23.19 14.37
N VAL A 191 4.39 23.66 13.19
CA VAL A 191 3.20 24.52 13.06
C VAL A 191 1.94 23.69 13.27
N ALA A 192 1.84 22.50 12.66
CA ALA A 192 0.69 21.63 12.81
C ALA A 192 0.47 21.21 14.27
N GLU A 193 1.52 20.84 14.99
CA GLU A 193 1.44 20.51 16.43
C GLU A 193 0.83 21.63 17.27
N LYS A 194 1.18 22.88 16.99
CA LYS A 194 0.60 24.05 17.70
C LYS A 194 -0.88 24.25 17.40
N LEU A 195 -1.36 23.80 16.25
CA LEU A 195 -2.78 23.89 15.88
C LEU A 195 -3.62 22.80 16.55
N PHE A 196 -3.04 21.64 16.80
CA PHE A 196 -3.73 20.50 17.40
C PHE A 196 -3.59 20.40 18.93
N THR A 197 -2.75 21.23 19.56
CA THR A 197 -2.58 21.27 21.03
C THR A 197 -3.45 22.32 21.74
N LYS A 198 -4.36 22.94 21.03
CA LYS A 198 -5.41 23.81 21.59
C LYS A 198 -6.72 23.05 21.67
#